data_e19964990caf69033c744e4392bdfea0
#
_entry.id   e19964990caf69033c744e4392bdfea0
#
_cell.length_a   1.000
_cell.length_b   1.000
_cell.length_c   1.000
_cell.angle_alpha   90.00
_cell.angle_beta   90.00
_cell.angle_gamma   90.00
#
_symmetry.space_group_name_H-M   'P 1'
#
loop_
_entity.id
_entity.type
_entity.pdbx_description
1 polymer ?
#
loop_
_entity_poly.entity_id
_entity_poly.type
_entity_poly.pdbx_seq_one_letter_code
_entity_poly.pdbx_strand_id
1 'polypeptide(L)'
;MLGASGLGKHQAHFIIVSVKNQYWQDILVNNSIQMGNYQISTLGEYIDYRMRQLQKVQQGSLSKVSDACYSGMLAFHTPFTVKYQGEFIRDLQMEPIIASIRRRLYMLDCFEGIEAEIFWDETPETAVTTRQQSRLEGVNRYSNRRDSAMTLRGIKGKVWFNDANEDTMKLLFAGELLHIGKNSSFGFGEYQVMW
;
A
#
# COMPACT_ATOMS: atom_id res chain seq x y z
N MET A 1 4.38 11.07 8.20
CA MET A 1 5.21 12.31 8.19
C MET A 1 4.32 13.50 8.49
N LEU A 2 4.53 14.18 9.61
CA LEU A 2 3.87 15.45 9.92
C LEU A 2 4.57 16.51 9.08
N GLY A 3 3.91 16.98 8.03
CA GLY A 3 4.51 17.87 7.02
C GLY A 3 4.91 19.23 7.58
N ALA A 4 5.47 20.09 6.71
CA ALA A 4 5.87 21.47 7.04
C ALA A 4 4.70 22.39 7.46
N SER A 5 3.47 21.90 7.43
CA SER A 5 2.25 22.53 7.95
C SER A 5 1.70 21.70 9.13
N GLY A 6 0.96 22.33 10.02
CA GLY A 6 0.44 21.66 11.22
C GLY A 6 1.52 21.47 12.29
N LEU A 7 1.54 20.30 12.94
CA LEU A 7 2.44 20.02 14.06
C LEU A 7 3.92 20.16 13.69
N GLY A 8 4.32 19.77 12.48
CA GLY A 8 5.70 19.90 12.01
C GLY A 8 6.16 21.35 11.86
N LYS A 9 5.27 22.25 11.41
CA LYS A 9 5.58 23.67 11.27
C LYS A 9 5.84 24.35 12.62
N HIS A 10 5.16 23.92 13.66
CA HIS A 10 5.29 24.49 15.01
C HIS A 10 6.29 23.72 15.87
N GLN A 11 7.05 22.79 15.31
CA GLN A 11 7.99 21.94 16.04
C GLN A 11 7.37 21.30 17.29
N ALA A 12 6.09 20.93 17.18
CA ALA A 12 5.37 20.33 18.29
C ALA A 12 5.90 18.92 18.57
N HIS A 13 6.14 18.64 19.83
CA HIS A 13 6.48 17.30 20.29
C HIS A 13 5.19 16.52 20.53
N PHE A 14 5.20 15.23 20.18
CA PHE A 14 4.09 14.33 20.44
C PHE A 14 4.62 12.95 20.84
N ILE A 15 3.79 12.24 21.58
CA ILE A 15 4.04 10.85 21.95
C ILE A 15 2.87 10.03 21.43
N ILE A 16 3.17 8.92 20.77
CA ILE A 16 2.14 7.96 20.39
C ILE A 16 1.77 7.17 21.64
N VAL A 17 0.56 7.40 22.17
CA VAL A 17 0.07 6.74 23.37
C VAL A 17 -0.65 5.42 23.07
N SER A 18 -1.26 5.30 21.90
CA SER A 18 -1.86 4.05 21.43
C SER A 18 -2.06 4.06 19.93
N VAL A 19 -2.09 2.87 19.33
CA VAL A 19 -2.54 2.64 17.95
C VAL A 19 -3.62 1.56 18.02
N LYS A 20 -4.80 1.85 17.47
CA LYS A 20 -5.96 0.95 17.56
C LYS A 20 -6.35 0.43 16.18
N ASN A 21 -6.77 -0.83 16.14
CA ASN A 21 -7.38 -1.42 14.94
C ASN A 21 -8.84 -0.94 14.78
N GLN A 22 -9.52 -1.41 13.74
CA GLN A 22 -10.94 -1.08 13.46
C GLN A 22 -11.93 -1.48 14.58
N TYR A 23 -11.52 -2.34 15.52
CA TYR A 23 -12.30 -2.76 16.68
C TYR A 23 -11.89 -2.03 17.98
N TRP A 24 -11.10 -0.95 17.88
CA TRP A 24 -10.58 -0.17 19.00
C TRP A 24 -9.67 -0.92 19.96
N GLN A 25 -9.09 -2.05 19.51
CA GLN A 25 -8.07 -2.78 20.27
C GLN A 25 -6.71 -2.17 20.04
N ASP A 26 -5.90 -2.03 21.11
CA ASP A 26 -4.53 -1.56 20.97
C ASP A 26 -3.69 -2.61 20.23
N ILE A 27 -3.04 -2.18 19.18
CA ILE A 27 -2.20 -3.03 18.31
C ILE A 27 -0.71 -2.72 18.40
N LEU A 28 -0.33 -1.64 19.10
CA LEU A 28 1.06 -1.26 19.29
C LEU A 28 1.54 -1.79 20.63
N VAL A 29 2.46 -2.76 20.58
CA VAL A 29 3.09 -3.35 21.77
C VAL A 29 4.61 -3.31 21.57
N ASN A 30 5.33 -2.60 22.44
CA ASN A 30 6.80 -2.51 22.41
C ASN A 30 7.37 -2.16 21.02
N ASN A 31 6.81 -1.12 20.38
CA ASN A 31 7.16 -0.69 19.01
C ASN A 31 6.85 -1.72 17.92
N SER A 32 5.92 -2.63 18.16
CA SER A 32 5.47 -3.62 17.20
C SER A 32 3.96 -3.64 17.09
N ILE A 33 3.45 -4.18 15.99
CA ILE A 33 2.01 -4.35 15.75
C ILE A 33 1.64 -5.79 16.12
N GLN A 34 0.62 -5.93 16.96
CA GLN A 34 0.06 -7.24 17.31
C GLN A 34 -0.97 -7.67 16.26
N MET A 35 -0.71 -8.77 15.57
CA MET A 35 -1.62 -9.37 14.59
C MET A 35 -1.95 -10.83 14.98
N GLY A 36 -3.05 -11.00 15.71
CA GLY A 36 -3.37 -12.30 16.31
C GLY A 36 -2.28 -12.71 17.32
N ASN A 37 -1.67 -13.87 17.10
CA ASN A 37 -0.57 -14.38 17.92
C ASN A 37 0.83 -13.93 17.46
N TYR A 38 0.91 -13.05 16.44
CA TYR A 38 2.16 -12.57 15.89
C TYR A 38 2.42 -11.14 16.33
N GLN A 39 3.66 -10.88 16.71
CA GLN A 39 4.18 -9.55 16.95
C GLN A 39 5.02 -9.15 15.74
N ILE A 40 4.72 -8.02 15.12
CA ILE A 40 5.29 -7.56 13.85
C ILE A 40 5.96 -6.22 14.10
N SER A 41 7.27 -6.16 13.88
CA SER A 41 8.10 -4.98 14.09
C SER A 41 8.67 -4.43 12.80
N THR A 42 8.76 -5.25 11.75
CA THR A 42 9.36 -4.88 10.47
C THR A 42 8.41 -5.13 9.30
N LEU A 43 8.68 -4.47 8.18
CA LEU A 43 7.95 -4.71 6.93
C LEU A 43 8.13 -6.16 6.45
N GLY A 44 9.33 -6.73 6.59
CA GLY A 44 9.59 -8.12 6.22
C GLY A 44 8.74 -9.10 7.02
N GLU A 45 8.66 -8.93 8.34
CA GLU A 45 7.80 -9.76 9.19
C GLU A 45 6.31 -9.65 8.83
N TYR A 46 5.85 -8.47 8.40
CA TYR A 46 4.49 -8.30 7.89
C TYR A 46 4.27 -9.07 6.59
N ILE A 47 5.19 -8.96 5.64
CA ILE A 47 5.13 -9.69 4.38
C ILE A 47 5.09 -11.21 4.63
N ASP A 48 5.98 -11.70 5.48
CA ASP A 48 6.03 -13.12 5.86
C ASP A 48 4.73 -13.59 6.53
N TYR A 49 4.16 -12.76 7.40
CA TYR A 49 2.87 -13.05 8.00
C TYR A 49 1.77 -13.19 6.94
N ARG A 50 1.68 -12.24 6.00
CA ARG A 50 0.68 -12.27 4.92
C ARG A 50 0.89 -13.45 3.98
N MET A 51 2.13 -13.78 3.62
CA MET A 51 2.46 -14.95 2.80
C MET A 51 2.03 -16.26 3.47
N ARG A 52 2.27 -16.41 4.76
CA ARG A 52 1.79 -17.58 5.51
C ARG A 52 0.26 -17.68 5.54
N GLN A 53 -0.47 -16.58 5.61
CA GLN A 53 -1.93 -16.58 5.52
C GLN A 53 -2.40 -17.07 4.13
N LEU A 54 -1.80 -16.55 3.08
CA LEU A 54 -2.08 -16.94 1.70
C LEU A 54 -1.84 -18.45 1.48
N GLN A 55 -0.68 -18.96 1.92
CA GLN A 55 -0.32 -20.37 1.79
C GLN A 55 -1.29 -21.31 2.54
N LYS A 56 -1.76 -20.91 3.73
CA LYS A 56 -2.75 -21.70 4.48
C LYS A 56 -4.07 -21.86 3.71
N VAL A 57 -4.52 -20.83 3.02
CA VAL A 57 -5.75 -20.88 2.21
C VAL A 57 -5.54 -21.80 1.00
N GLN A 58 -4.37 -21.74 0.34
CA GLN A 58 -4.05 -22.57 -0.80
C GLN A 58 -3.92 -24.05 -0.43
N GLN A 59 -3.35 -24.38 0.72
CA GLN A 59 -3.25 -25.78 1.19
C GLN A 59 -4.62 -26.42 1.47
N GLY A 60 -5.65 -25.61 1.73
CA GLY A 60 -7.04 -26.08 1.83
C GLY A 60 -7.71 -26.32 0.48
N SER A 61 -7.14 -25.88 -0.62
CA SER A 61 -7.64 -26.11 -1.98
C SER A 61 -6.90 -27.28 -2.63
N LEU A 62 -7.63 -28.27 -3.13
CA LEU A 62 -7.13 -29.54 -3.70
C LEU A 62 -6.27 -29.44 -4.98
N SER A 63 -5.86 -28.25 -5.41
CA SER A 63 -5.04 -28.05 -6.61
C SER A 63 -3.58 -27.81 -6.25
N LYS A 64 -2.74 -28.83 -6.43
CA LYS A 64 -1.28 -28.69 -6.48
C LYS A 64 -0.91 -27.97 -7.79
N VAL A 65 -0.65 -26.68 -7.74
CA VAL A 65 -0.08 -25.95 -8.88
C VAL A 65 1.43 -25.89 -8.70
N SER A 66 2.17 -26.45 -9.65
CA SER A 66 3.64 -26.59 -9.61
C SER A 66 4.39 -25.26 -9.86
N ASP A 67 3.74 -24.25 -10.39
CA ASP A 67 4.23 -22.87 -10.49
C ASP A 67 3.15 -22.00 -9.86
N ALA A 68 3.39 -21.52 -8.63
CA ALA A 68 2.39 -20.82 -7.85
C ALA A 68 2.11 -19.43 -8.46
N CYS A 69 1.18 -19.40 -9.41
CA CYS A 69 0.54 -18.16 -9.83
C CYS A 69 -0.63 -17.86 -8.89
N TYR A 70 -0.63 -16.63 -8.36
CA TYR A 70 -1.64 -16.17 -7.42
C TYR A 70 -2.68 -15.30 -8.12
N SER A 71 -3.92 -15.41 -7.69
CA SER A 71 -5.03 -14.57 -8.11
C SER A 71 -5.62 -13.89 -6.89
N GLY A 72 -6.15 -12.68 -7.08
CA GLY A 72 -6.72 -11.94 -5.97
C GLY A 72 -7.34 -10.63 -6.38
N MET A 73 -7.60 -9.79 -5.39
CA MET A 73 -8.19 -8.47 -5.53
C MET A 73 -7.51 -7.48 -4.61
N LEU A 74 -7.27 -6.27 -5.12
CA LEU A 74 -6.93 -5.12 -4.30
C LEU A 74 -8.18 -4.28 -4.07
N ALA A 75 -8.51 -4.02 -2.80
CA ALA A 75 -9.59 -3.13 -2.42
C ALA A 75 -9.00 -1.81 -1.89
N PHE A 76 -9.13 -0.73 -2.63
CA PHE A 76 -8.70 0.60 -2.19
C PHE A 76 -9.70 1.21 -1.22
N HIS A 77 -9.29 1.43 0.01
CA HIS A 77 -10.07 2.06 1.08
C HIS A 77 -10.05 3.58 0.98
N THR A 78 -8.95 4.14 0.47
CA THR A 78 -8.80 5.57 0.22
C THR A 78 -8.47 5.84 -1.24
N PRO A 79 -8.69 7.08 -1.74
CA PRO A 79 -8.42 7.39 -3.14
C PRO A 79 -6.93 7.16 -3.50
N PHE A 80 -6.68 6.57 -4.63
CA PHE A 80 -5.37 6.36 -5.20
C PHE A 80 -5.16 7.30 -6.39
N THR A 81 -4.03 7.96 -6.45
CA THR A 81 -3.66 8.80 -7.59
C THR A 81 -2.18 8.67 -7.89
N VAL A 82 -1.86 8.47 -9.14
CA VAL A 82 -0.48 8.36 -9.64
C VAL A 82 -0.41 8.88 -11.07
N LYS A 83 0.76 9.40 -11.45
CA LYS A 83 1.11 9.60 -12.87
C LYS A 83 1.85 8.36 -13.34
N TYR A 84 1.35 7.75 -14.40
CA TYR A 84 1.97 6.64 -15.09
C TYR A 84 2.14 7.02 -16.56
N GLN A 85 3.31 6.83 -17.14
CA GLN A 85 3.65 7.25 -18.52
C GLN A 85 3.29 8.73 -18.83
N GLY A 86 3.48 9.61 -17.84
CA GLY A 86 3.24 11.06 -17.99
C GLY A 86 1.82 11.54 -17.72
N GLU A 87 0.83 10.64 -17.65
CA GLU A 87 -0.58 10.98 -17.42
C GLU A 87 -1.10 10.48 -16.07
N PHE A 88 -2.12 11.16 -15.54
CA PHE A 88 -2.84 10.62 -14.39
C PHE A 88 -3.70 9.44 -14.82
N ILE A 89 -3.60 8.34 -14.07
CA ILE A 89 -4.44 7.16 -14.32
C ILE A 89 -5.92 7.51 -14.14
N ARG A 90 -6.77 6.85 -14.92
CA ARG A 90 -8.23 6.99 -14.86
C ARG A 90 -8.91 5.76 -14.29
N ASP A 91 -8.21 4.63 -14.30
CA ASP A 91 -8.68 3.33 -13.88
C ASP A 91 -7.63 2.64 -13.00
N LEU A 92 -8.07 1.67 -12.18
CA LEU A 92 -7.18 0.84 -11.39
C LEU A 92 -6.62 -0.27 -12.29
N GLN A 93 -5.30 -0.31 -12.44
CA GLN A 93 -4.58 -1.35 -13.17
C GLN A 93 -3.35 -1.80 -12.42
N MET A 94 -2.93 -3.04 -12.59
CA MET A 94 -1.83 -3.63 -11.82
C MET A 94 -0.49 -2.96 -12.12
N GLU A 95 -0.18 -2.66 -13.37
CA GLU A 95 1.09 -2.01 -13.75
C GLU A 95 1.37 -0.70 -13.01
N PRO A 96 0.50 0.34 -13.06
CA PRO A 96 0.74 1.58 -12.32
C PRO A 96 0.70 1.40 -10.81
N ILE A 97 -0.02 0.40 -10.29
CA ILE A 97 -0.04 0.06 -8.87
C ILE A 97 1.33 -0.50 -8.46
N ILE A 98 1.84 -1.51 -9.14
CA ILE A 98 3.13 -2.14 -8.88
C ILE A 98 4.26 -1.11 -9.01
N ALA A 99 4.28 -0.33 -10.08
CA ALA A 99 5.25 0.74 -10.26
C ALA A 99 5.23 1.76 -9.11
N SER A 100 4.03 2.04 -8.58
CA SER A 100 3.85 2.95 -7.46
C SER A 100 4.39 2.38 -6.13
N ILE A 101 4.25 1.08 -5.91
CA ILE A 101 4.80 0.40 -4.72
C ILE A 101 6.33 0.41 -4.78
N ARG A 102 6.92 -0.01 -5.92
CA ARG A 102 8.36 -0.01 -6.14
C ARG A 102 8.96 1.38 -5.89
N ARG A 103 8.35 2.41 -6.48
CA ARG A 103 8.78 3.78 -6.24
C ARG A 103 8.71 4.18 -4.77
N ARG A 104 7.70 3.73 -4.04
CA ARG A 104 7.54 4.03 -2.61
C ARG A 104 8.64 3.37 -1.79
N LEU A 105 8.96 2.12 -2.04
CA LEU A 105 10.05 1.39 -1.40
C LEU A 105 11.38 2.07 -1.68
N TYR A 106 11.70 2.33 -2.94
CA TYR A 106 12.92 3.05 -3.33
C TYR A 106 13.08 4.38 -2.59
N MET A 107 12.00 5.16 -2.49
CA MET A 107 12.06 6.43 -1.76
C MET A 107 12.32 6.26 -0.27
N LEU A 108 11.82 5.20 0.35
CA LEU A 108 12.08 4.90 1.75
C LEU A 108 13.53 4.50 1.96
N ASP A 109 14.08 3.65 1.10
CA ASP A 109 15.49 3.25 1.13
C ASP A 109 16.41 4.46 1.00
N CYS A 110 16.13 5.37 0.05
CA CYS A 110 16.87 6.62 -0.09
C CYS A 110 16.81 7.50 1.18
N PHE A 111 15.67 7.53 1.87
CA PHE A 111 15.53 8.29 3.12
C PHE A 111 16.32 7.67 4.27
N GLU A 112 16.53 6.37 4.25
CA GLU A 112 17.35 5.65 5.24
C GLU A 112 18.83 5.67 4.90
N GLY A 113 19.24 6.27 3.78
CA GLY A 113 20.63 6.34 3.32
C GLY A 113 21.13 5.03 2.71
N ILE A 114 20.23 4.13 2.35
CA ILE A 114 20.55 2.90 1.62
C ILE A 114 20.73 3.28 0.15
N GLU A 115 21.88 2.91 -0.44
CA GLU A 115 22.04 2.97 -1.90
C GLU A 115 21.15 1.91 -2.54
N ALA A 116 19.91 2.27 -2.80
CA ALA A 116 18.97 1.40 -3.46
C ALA A 116 19.27 1.36 -4.96
N GLU A 117 19.63 0.21 -5.47
CA GLU A 117 19.63 -0.03 -6.91
C GLU A 117 18.21 0.10 -7.43
N ILE A 118 18.04 0.83 -8.53
CA ILE A 118 16.71 0.98 -9.15
C ILE A 118 16.43 -0.30 -9.94
N PHE A 119 15.84 -1.29 -9.30
CA PHE A 119 15.38 -2.53 -9.95
C PHE A 119 14.08 -2.29 -10.74
N TRP A 120 14.11 -1.36 -11.70
CA TRP A 120 12.90 -1.04 -12.46
C TRP A 120 12.61 -2.06 -13.57
N ASP A 121 13.62 -2.85 -14.00
CA ASP A 121 13.56 -3.61 -15.25
C ASP A 121 13.75 -5.14 -15.10
N GLU A 122 14.11 -5.68 -13.94
CA GLU A 122 14.59 -7.08 -13.87
C GLU A 122 13.57 -8.16 -13.49
N THR A 123 12.42 -7.81 -13.00
CA THR A 123 11.36 -8.81 -12.78
C THR A 123 10.16 -8.50 -13.64
N PRO A 124 9.83 -9.35 -14.63
CA PRO A 124 8.59 -9.19 -15.37
C PRO A 124 7.42 -9.24 -14.40
N GLU A 125 6.62 -8.18 -14.43
CA GLU A 125 5.38 -8.13 -13.67
C GLU A 125 4.47 -9.23 -14.21
N THR A 126 4.13 -10.18 -13.38
CA THR A 126 3.30 -11.30 -13.80
C THR A 126 1.82 -11.09 -13.51
N ALA A 127 1.47 -10.10 -12.68
CA ALA A 127 0.08 -9.84 -12.34
C ALA A 127 -0.67 -9.10 -13.45
N VAL A 128 -1.69 -9.74 -14.00
CA VAL A 128 -2.53 -9.21 -15.07
C VAL A 128 -3.87 -8.74 -14.49
N THR A 129 -4.27 -7.52 -14.84
CA THR A 129 -5.61 -7.02 -14.48
C THR A 129 -6.68 -7.79 -15.25
N THR A 130 -7.58 -8.47 -14.54
CA THR A 130 -8.69 -9.21 -15.13
C THR A 130 -10.01 -8.47 -15.10
N ARG A 131 -10.21 -7.65 -14.09
CA ARG A 131 -11.41 -6.84 -13.88
C ARG A 131 -11.08 -5.64 -13.01
N GLN A 132 -11.78 -4.55 -13.22
CA GLN A 132 -11.74 -3.41 -12.30
C GLN A 132 -13.14 -2.83 -12.08
N GLN A 133 -13.34 -2.26 -10.91
CA GLN A 133 -14.53 -1.48 -10.57
C GLN A 133 -14.06 -0.29 -9.75
N SER A 134 -14.01 0.86 -10.37
CA SER A 134 -13.47 2.06 -9.76
C SER A 134 -14.31 3.29 -10.06
N ARG A 135 -14.16 4.30 -9.19
CA ARG A 135 -14.79 5.61 -9.38
C ARG A 135 -13.81 6.72 -8.99
N LEU A 136 -13.97 7.86 -9.62
CA LEU A 136 -13.26 9.06 -9.19
C LEU A 136 -13.88 9.58 -7.90
N GLU A 137 -13.03 9.85 -6.89
CA GLU A 137 -13.43 10.39 -5.60
C GLU A 137 -12.58 11.62 -5.27
N GLY A 138 -13.22 12.64 -4.73
CA GLY A 138 -12.57 13.88 -4.32
C GLY A 138 -12.64 14.08 -2.82
N VAL A 139 -11.51 14.43 -2.20
CA VAL A 139 -11.41 14.79 -0.80
C VAL A 139 -11.14 16.28 -0.69
N ASN A 140 -12.05 17.00 -0.08
CA ASN A 140 -11.89 18.44 0.15
C ASN A 140 -10.97 18.66 1.35
N ARG A 141 -10.01 19.57 1.20
CA ARG A 141 -9.14 20.01 2.27
C ARG A 141 -8.93 21.52 2.19
N TYR A 142 -8.68 22.11 3.32
CA TYR A 142 -8.23 23.48 3.41
C TYR A 142 -6.71 23.56 3.51
N SER A 143 -6.09 24.43 2.70
CA SER A 143 -4.66 24.67 2.71
C SER A 143 -4.37 25.95 3.48
N ASN A 144 -3.94 25.85 4.73
CA ASN A 144 -3.55 27.03 5.53
C ASN A 144 -2.44 27.85 4.87
N ARG A 145 -1.55 27.21 4.07
CA ARG A 145 -0.47 27.92 3.37
C ARG A 145 -0.99 28.80 2.25
N ARG A 146 -2.06 28.38 1.57
CA ARG A 146 -2.64 29.08 0.42
C ARG A 146 -3.93 29.81 0.78
N ASP A 147 -4.38 29.66 2.01
CA ASP A 147 -5.65 30.19 2.53
C ASP A 147 -6.83 29.88 1.60
N SER A 148 -6.88 28.67 1.11
CA SER A 148 -7.88 28.23 0.13
C SER A 148 -8.29 26.78 0.30
N ALA A 149 -9.56 26.50 -0.02
CA ALA A 149 -10.06 25.17 -0.17
C ALA A 149 -9.51 24.55 -1.45
N MET A 150 -9.09 23.28 -1.38
CA MET A 150 -8.64 22.52 -2.53
C MET A 150 -9.21 21.10 -2.49
N THR A 151 -9.51 20.56 -3.65
CA THR A 151 -9.97 19.17 -3.78
C THR A 151 -8.83 18.31 -4.28
N LEU A 152 -8.44 17.31 -3.50
CA LEU A 152 -7.55 16.25 -3.94
C LEU A 152 -8.40 15.14 -4.55
N ARG A 153 -8.08 14.73 -5.78
CA ARG A 153 -8.82 13.70 -6.51
C ARG A 153 -7.99 12.44 -6.64
N GLY A 154 -8.66 11.30 -6.60
CA GLY A 154 -8.06 9.99 -6.85
C GLY A 154 -9.14 8.97 -7.21
N ILE A 155 -8.72 7.78 -7.53
CA ILE A 155 -9.58 6.67 -7.90
C ILE A 155 -9.73 5.75 -6.70
N LYS A 156 -10.96 5.38 -6.36
CA LYS A 156 -11.27 4.43 -5.31
C LYS A 156 -12.09 3.28 -5.88
N GLY A 157 -11.82 2.07 -5.40
CA GLY A 157 -12.53 0.90 -5.89
C GLY A 157 -11.76 -0.39 -5.70
N LYS A 158 -11.97 -1.32 -6.62
CA LYS A 158 -11.39 -2.67 -6.58
C LYS A 158 -10.79 -3.01 -7.94
N VAL A 159 -9.68 -3.75 -7.91
CA VAL A 159 -9.06 -4.35 -9.09
C VAL A 159 -8.75 -5.81 -8.82
N TRP A 160 -9.13 -6.69 -9.72
CA TRP A 160 -8.85 -8.13 -9.68
C TRP A 160 -7.68 -8.43 -10.59
N PHE A 161 -6.86 -9.35 -10.14
CA PHE A 161 -5.66 -9.77 -10.87
C PHE A 161 -5.50 -11.29 -10.87
N ASN A 162 -4.81 -11.79 -11.89
CA ASN A 162 -4.33 -13.16 -12.02
C ASN A 162 -2.83 -13.16 -12.28
N ASP A 163 -2.24 -14.35 -12.28
CA ASP A 163 -0.86 -14.63 -12.72
C ASP A 163 0.22 -13.90 -11.94
N ALA A 164 -0.07 -13.49 -10.69
CA ALA A 164 0.92 -12.92 -9.82
C ALA A 164 1.88 -14.01 -9.31
N ASN A 165 3.19 -13.80 -9.47
CA ASN A 165 4.19 -14.66 -8.84
C ASN A 165 4.38 -14.31 -7.36
N GLU A 166 5.19 -15.09 -6.65
CA GLU A 166 5.43 -14.90 -5.22
C GLU A 166 6.03 -13.50 -4.91
N ASP A 167 6.96 -13.03 -5.72
CA ASP A 167 7.60 -11.73 -5.52
C ASP A 167 6.62 -10.58 -5.73
N THR A 168 5.73 -10.71 -6.72
CA THR A 168 4.63 -9.76 -6.90
C THR A 168 3.71 -9.75 -5.68
N MET A 169 3.35 -10.91 -5.12
CA MET A 169 2.53 -10.97 -3.91
C MET A 169 3.21 -10.31 -2.71
N LYS A 170 4.51 -10.57 -2.50
CA LYS A 170 5.30 -9.90 -1.45
C LYS A 170 5.28 -8.38 -1.63
N LEU A 171 5.45 -7.91 -2.87
CA LEU A 171 5.39 -6.49 -3.21
C LEU A 171 4.01 -5.89 -2.91
N LEU A 172 2.94 -6.58 -3.28
CA LEU A 172 1.57 -6.15 -2.99
C LEU A 172 1.30 -6.07 -1.47
N PHE A 173 1.80 -7.01 -0.68
CA PHE A 173 1.68 -6.96 0.78
C PHE A 173 2.50 -5.82 1.39
N ALA A 174 3.70 -5.53 0.86
CA ALA A 174 4.45 -4.36 1.29
C ALA A 174 3.64 -3.07 1.08
N GLY A 175 3.00 -2.92 -0.07
CA GLY A 175 2.22 -1.74 -0.40
C GLY A 175 1.00 -1.50 0.48
N GLU A 176 0.43 -2.55 1.12
CA GLU A 176 -0.69 -2.41 2.07
C GLU A 176 -0.34 -1.47 3.24
N LEU A 177 0.89 -1.56 3.77
CA LEU A 177 1.33 -0.73 4.90
C LEU A 177 1.83 0.65 4.48
N LEU A 178 2.33 0.77 3.24
CA LEU A 178 3.11 1.94 2.85
C LEU A 178 2.28 3.10 2.34
N HIS A 179 1.02 2.90 2.03
CA HIS A 179 0.21 3.85 1.30
C HIS A 179 0.88 4.31 0.01
N ILE A 180 0.32 4.02 -1.13
CA ILE A 180 0.98 4.18 -2.43
C ILE A 180 0.48 5.38 -3.22
N GLY A 181 1.27 5.83 -4.19
CA GLY A 181 0.92 6.93 -5.07
C GLY A 181 1.18 8.31 -4.49
N LYS A 182 0.50 9.30 -5.05
CA LYS A 182 0.56 10.69 -4.59
C LYS A 182 -0.39 10.91 -3.42
N ASN A 183 -0.09 11.94 -2.63
CA ASN A 183 -0.91 12.36 -1.50
C ASN A 183 -0.99 11.32 -0.36
N SER A 184 -0.07 10.36 -0.30
CA SER A 184 -0.01 9.36 0.78
C SER A 184 0.13 10.02 2.17
N SER A 185 0.79 11.18 2.27
CA SER A 185 0.84 11.98 3.51
C SER A 185 -0.52 12.52 3.95
N PHE A 186 -1.55 12.42 3.12
CA PHE A 186 -2.94 12.77 3.42
C PHE A 186 -3.84 11.54 3.51
N GLY A 187 -3.24 10.35 3.65
CA GLY A 187 -3.95 9.09 3.78
C GLY A 187 -4.43 8.48 2.46
N PHE A 188 -3.98 8.99 1.30
CA PHE A 188 -4.31 8.39 0.00
C PHE A 188 -3.52 7.10 -0.23
N GLY A 189 -4.07 6.21 -1.05
CA GLY A 189 -3.42 5.01 -1.53
C GLY A 189 -3.36 3.85 -0.54
N GLU A 190 -4.25 3.86 0.46
CA GLU A 190 -4.47 2.71 1.34
C GLU A 190 -5.30 1.66 0.61
N TYR A 191 -4.83 0.43 0.62
CA TYR A 191 -5.56 -0.70 0.07
C TYR A 191 -5.29 -1.96 0.87
N GLN A 192 -6.10 -2.98 0.62
CA GLN A 192 -5.94 -4.33 1.17
C GLN A 192 -5.93 -5.35 0.04
N VAL A 193 -5.02 -6.33 0.14
CA VAL A 193 -4.99 -7.52 -0.72
C VAL A 193 -5.95 -8.57 -0.17
N MET A 194 -6.81 -9.09 -1.02
CA MET A 194 -7.78 -10.15 -0.72
C MET A 194 -7.62 -11.29 -1.75
N TRP A 195 -7.80 -12.55 -1.32
CA TRP A 195 -7.70 -13.76 -2.13
C TRP A 195 -8.80 -14.75 -1.83
#